data_b8bbd3156caf2a36a143b8ea0c8bd606
#
_entry.id   b8bbd3156caf2a36a143b8ea0c8bd606
#
_cell.length_a   1.000
_cell.length_b   1.000
_cell.length_c   1.000
_cell.angle_alpha   90.00
_cell.angle_beta   90.00
_cell.angle_gamma   90.00
#
_symmetry.space_group_name_H-M   'P 1'
#
loop_
_entity.id
_entity.type
_entity.pdbx_description
1 polymer ?
#
loop_
_entity_poly.entity_id
_entity_poly.type
_entity_poly.pdbx_seq_one_letter_code
_entity_poly.pdbx_strand_id
1 'polypeptide(L)'
;MKILNVKFYLALAIALIVLQCEDNDSEQNASSNCGIETTYIKDVDNIDSLGNASGSTILMVDDCSYVGVGHRAGVPWITKFNELGEQVWDKKFDEIPIPQGNYGTGLIYATGVDKTNDGGFVIVCATTMNHPSYNASGRIMKVDSSGTTEWIREFPTNRPYHGRDVIQTSEGDYIVVGSWYTTSAVTNEKSAFMARYDVDGNLIWIERYGGECDEDEFQAVIQKPDGGFIAVGKFEHESSDYNCDFYGYTDLWFVSTDSEGQVLEETKTGESYWESAYDIIDLGDGTYGLAGRRRHQRQKPSNAWYIRMDQSGNVLSEWHEPDYVNSSGKNDALYDLILLPDGETAVALGYKDDGNGDSQYLWAFNARTSEEIWNASYNEPGRGFALGISNAHDGGMIFFGKKETGRLKIFKTDENGMVMLY
;
A
#
# COMPACT_ATOMS: atom_id res chain seq x y z
N MET A 1 67.28 -47.89 14.97
CA MET A 1 67.76 -46.68 14.35
C MET A 1 66.64 -46.12 13.42
N LYS A 2 66.21 -44.92 13.63
CA LYS A 2 65.13 -44.18 12.94
C LYS A 2 63.73 -44.42 13.47
N ILE A 3 63.47 -43.92 14.67
CA ILE A 3 62.18 -43.45 15.12
C ILE A 3 62.43 -42.04 15.67
N LEU A 4 62.49 -41.08 14.76
CA LEU A 4 62.54 -39.64 15.11
C LEU A 4 62.16 -38.87 13.87
N ASN A 5 60.85 -38.62 13.66
CA ASN A 5 60.39 -37.56 12.78
C ASN A 5 58.83 -37.50 12.59
N VAL A 6 58.05 -38.24 13.36
CA VAL A 6 56.57 -38.17 13.25
C VAL A 6 55.94 -37.21 14.26
N LYS A 7 56.68 -36.80 15.31
CA LYS A 7 56.13 -35.93 16.36
C LYS A 7 56.22 -34.43 16.03
N PHE A 8 57.00 -34.03 15.04
CA PHE A 8 57.16 -32.60 14.71
C PHE A 8 56.13 -32.09 13.69
N TYR A 9 55.60 -32.99 12.87
CA TYR A 9 54.55 -32.63 11.89
C TYR A 9 53.14 -32.57 12.48
N LEU A 10 52.91 -33.28 13.60
CA LEU A 10 51.60 -33.25 14.27
C LEU A 10 51.38 -31.98 15.11
N ALA A 11 52.49 -31.36 15.59
CA ALA A 11 52.42 -30.13 16.35
C ALA A 11 52.23 -28.91 15.46
N LEU A 12 52.68 -28.96 14.20
CA LEU A 12 52.49 -27.83 13.23
C LEU A 12 51.11 -27.87 12.58
N ALA A 13 50.48 -29.06 12.45
CA ALA A 13 49.12 -29.17 11.91
C ALA A 13 48.06 -28.75 12.93
N ILE A 14 48.30 -28.94 14.24
CA ILE A 14 47.40 -28.50 15.30
C ILE A 14 47.51 -26.98 15.54
N ALA A 15 48.67 -26.38 15.31
CA ALA A 15 48.83 -24.94 15.42
C ALA A 15 48.21 -24.16 14.25
N LEU A 16 48.07 -24.77 13.05
CA LEU A 16 47.39 -24.14 11.91
C LEU A 16 45.88 -24.29 11.96
N ILE A 17 45.32 -25.25 12.70
CA ILE A 17 43.87 -25.43 12.87
C ILE A 17 43.32 -24.49 13.97
N VAL A 18 44.14 -24.05 14.92
CA VAL A 18 43.71 -23.12 15.97
C VAL A 18 43.79 -21.64 15.51
N LEU A 19 44.52 -21.35 14.42
CA LEU A 19 44.63 -20.00 13.87
C LEU A 19 43.59 -19.68 12.75
N GLN A 20 42.71 -20.61 12.40
CA GLN A 20 41.61 -20.41 11.43
C GLN A 20 40.22 -20.36 12.08
N CYS A 21 40.11 -20.36 13.39
CA CYS A 21 38.84 -20.27 14.11
C CYS A 21 38.65 -18.93 14.87
N GLU A 22 39.48 -17.93 14.65
CA GLU A 22 39.33 -16.62 15.34
C GLU A 22 38.92 -15.43 14.46
N ASP A 23 38.64 -15.65 13.16
CA ASP A 23 38.28 -14.55 12.28
C ASP A 23 36.88 -14.67 11.62
N ASN A 24 35.94 -15.43 12.23
CA ASN A 24 34.58 -15.54 11.70
C ASN A 24 33.44 -15.15 12.68
N ASP A 25 33.75 -14.48 13.79
CA ASP A 25 32.73 -14.06 14.77
C ASP A 25 32.53 -12.54 14.81
N SER A 26 32.87 -11.79 13.77
CA SER A 26 32.62 -10.34 13.72
C SER A 26 31.66 -9.88 12.64
N GLU A 27 30.95 -10.78 11.93
CA GLU A 27 29.90 -10.40 10.97
C GLU A 27 28.50 -11.00 11.26
N GLN A 28 28.25 -11.54 12.43
CA GLN A 28 26.89 -11.90 12.83
C GLN A 28 26.59 -11.28 14.17
N ASN A 29 26.06 -10.11 14.17
CA ASN A 29 25.14 -9.43 15.07
C ASN A 29 25.41 -7.93 15.10
N ALA A 30 25.37 -7.29 13.94
CA ALA A 30 24.76 -5.99 13.91
C ALA A 30 23.24 -6.27 13.94
N SER A 31 22.70 -6.71 15.07
CA SER A 31 21.31 -6.38 15.38
C SER A 31 21.27 -4.86 15.30
N SER A 32 20.70 -4.32 14.22
CA SER A 32 20.35 -2.93 14.17
C SER A 32 19.64 -2.64 15.49
N ASN A 33 20.18 -1.76 16.31
CA ASN A 33 19.53 -1.24 17.52
C ASN A 33 18.34 -0.37 17.09
N CYS A 34 17.50 -0.89 16.16
CA CYS A 34 16.24 -0.29 15.82
C CYS A 34 15.26 -0.46 16.96
N GLY A 35 14.34 0.45 17.12
CA GLY A 35 13.31 0.38 18.15
C GLY A 35 13.53 1.35 19.29
N ILE A 36 13.96 2.57 18.99
CA ILE A 36 13.88 3.66 19.94
C ILE A 36 12.41 3.88 20.26
N GLU A 37 11.99 3.53 21.47
CA GLU A 37 10.64 3.81 21.96
C GLU A 37 10.39 5.32 21.92
N THR A 38 9.66 5.77 20.92
CA THR A 38 9.32 7.19 20.76
C THR A 38 7.99 7.33 20.03
N THR A 39 7.25 8.34 20.42
CA THR A 39 6.02 8.72 19.73
C THR A 39 6.09 10.20 19.35
N TYR A 40 5.52 10.56 18.21
CA TYR A 40 5.52 11.95 17.76
C TYR A 40 4.44 12.24 16.71
N ILE A 41 4.13 13.54 16.59
CA ILE A 41 3.44 14.12 15.45
C ILE A 41 4.34 15.22 14.92
N LYS A 42 4.87 15.05 13.72
CA LYS A 42 5.79 16.02 13.09
C LYS A 42 5.27 16.50 11.75
N ASP A 43 5.46 17.78 11.47
CA ASP A 43 5.29 18.30 10.12
C ASP A 43 6.38 17.72 9.22
N VAL A 44 6.03 17.32 8.01
CA VAL A 44 7.03 16.90 7.02
C VAL A 44 7.70 18.16 6.47
N ASP A 45 9.00 18.26 6.68
CA ASP A 45 9.81 19.44 6.34
C ASP A 45 9.80 19.75 4.84
N ASN A 46 10.09 21.02 4.50
CA ASN A 46 10.22 21.54 3.12
C ASN A 46 8.97 21.40 2.22
N ILE A 47 7.80 21.14 2.78
CA ILE A 47 6.56 21.26 2.05
C ILE A 47 6.14 22.73 2.10
N ASP A 48 6.27 23.41 0.95
CA ASP A 48 5.85 24.79 0.81
C ASP A 48 4.44 25.00 1.33
N SER A 49 4.23 26.14 2.01
CA SER A 49 2.96 26.58 2.62
C SER A 49 1.78 26.69 1.64
N LEU A 50 1.95 26.28 0.38
CA LEU A 50 0.96 26.33 -0.70
C LEU A 50 0.12 25.06 -0.86
N GLY A 51 0.19 24.12 0.08
CA GLY A 51 -0.89 23.15 0.27
C GLY A 51 -1.02 22.01 -0.76
N ASN A 52 -0.03 21.76 -1.62
CA ASN A 52 -0.11 20.77 -2.70
C ASN A 52 0.74 19.52 -2.47
N ALA A 53 0.81 19.02 -1.25
CA ALA A 53 1.43 17.72 -0.96
C ALA A 53 0.43 16.78 -0.31
N SER A 54 0.48 15.50 -0.65
CA SER A 54 -0.18 14.43 0.10
C SER A 54 0.73 13.22 0.16
N GLY A 55 0.69 12.49 1.29
CA GLY A 55 1.23 11.15 1.41
C GLY A 55 0.17 10.15 0.97
N SER A 56 0.59 9.08 0.32
CA SER A 56 -0.27 7.98 -0.10
C SER A 56 -0.01 6.74 0.74
N THR A 57 1.24 6.31 0.86
CA THR A 57 1.60 5.15 1.68
C THR A 57 2.97 5.35 2.33
N ILE A 58 3.25 4.59 3.38
CA ILE A 58 4.51 4.59 4.11
C ILE A 58 4.87 3.15 4.46
N LEU A 59 6.15 2.82 4.45
CA LEU A 59 6.64 1.49 4.82
C LEU A 59 7.87 1.57 5.72
N MET A 60 8.04 0.55 6.55
CA MET A 60 9.22 0.35 7.39
C MET A 60 10.36 -0.23 6.55
N VAL A 61 11.58 0.27 6.74
CA VAL A 61 12.80 -0.18 6.07
C VAL A 61 13.77 -0.78 7.08
N ASP A 62 14.52 -1.80 6.67
CA ASP A 62 15.35 -2.62 7.56
C ASP A 62 16.53 -1.86 8.21
N ASP A 63 16.84 -0.65 7.75
CA ASP A 63 17.90 0.21 8.28
C ASP A 63 17.44 1.21 9.36
N CYS A 64 16.42 0.86 10.12
CA CYS A 64 15.81 1.70 11.15
C CYS A 64 15.20 3.00 10.59
N SER A 65 14.64 2.94 9.42
CA SER A 65 14.03 4.09 8.77
C SER A 65 12.64 3.77 8.20
N TYR A 66 12.00 4.81 7.69
CA TYR A 66 10.70 4.72 7.03
C TYR A 66 10.76 5.44 5.69
N VAL A 67 10.09 4.88 4.70
CA VAL A 67 9.97 5.51 3.38
C VAL A 67 8.51 5.74 3.07
N GLY A 68 8.19 6.96 2.68
CA GLY A 68 6.85 7.34 2.28
C GLY A 68 6.81 7.93 0.89
N VAL A 69 5.69 7.72 0.18
CA VAL A 69 5.45 8.25 -1.15
C VAL A 69 4.15 9.04 -1.22
N GLY A 70 4.02 9.84 -2.27
CA GLY A 70 2.84 10.64 -2.52
C GLY A 70 3.05 11.59 -3.68
N HIS A 71 2.54 12.81 -3.56
CA HIS A 71 2.84 13.86 -4.53
C HIS A 71 3.23 15.17 -3.84
N ARG A 72 4.05 15.96 -4.55
CA ARG A 72 4.42 17.31 -4.15
C ARG A 72 4.43 18.19 -5.39
N ALA A 73 3.67 19.29 -5.34
CA ALA A 73 3.54 20.22 -6.47
C ALA A 73 3.12 19.55 -7.80
N GLY A 74 2.28 18.50 -7.73
CA GLY A 74 1.71 17.85 -8.91
C GLY A 74 2.56 16.75 -9.54
N VAL A 75 3.73 16.44 -8.98
CA VAL A 75 4.60 15.33 -9.42
C VAL A 75 4.79 14.30 -8.31
N PRO A 76 5.12 13.05 -8.65
CA PRO A 76 5.40 12.03 -7.65
C PRO A 76 6.57 12.45 -6.74
N TRP A 77 6.51 11.99 -5.52
CA TRP A 77 7.48 12.32 -4.49
C TRP A 77 7.72 11.10 -3.59
N ILE A 78 8.98 10.91 -3.19
CA ILE A 78 9.42 9.90 -2.21
C ILE A 78 10.26 10.58 -1.14
N THR A 79 10.16 10.12 0.10
CA THR A 79 10.94 10.65 1.21
C THR A 79 11.32 9.56 2.19
N LYS A 80 12.48 9.71 2.82
CA LYS A 80 12.96 8.80 3.86
C LYS A 80 13.10 9.54 5.19
N PHE A 81 12.63 8.90 6.25
CA PHE A 81 12.72 9.39 7.62
C PHE A 81 13.52 8.40 8.47
N ASN A 82 14.27 8.92 9.46
CA ASN A 82 14.83 8.08 10.50
C ASN A 82 13.76 7.71 11.57
N GLU A 83 14.12 6.91 12.56
CA GLU A 83 13.22 6.49 13.64
C GLU A 83 12.62 7.66 14.43
N LEU A 84 13.32 8.79 14.50
CA LEU A 84 12.86 10.00 15.16
C LEU A 84 11.91 10.85 14.31
N GLY A 85 11.60 10.42 13.08
CA GLY A 85 10.78 11.16 12.13
C GLY A 85 11.48 12.37 11.52
N GLU A 86 12.80 12.42 11.58
CA GLU A 86 13.59 13.44 10.91
C GLU A 86 13.81 13.02 9.46
N GLN A 87 13.62 13.94 8.53
CA GLN A 87 13.80 13.69 7.11
C GLN A 87 15.29 13.46 6.79
N VAL A 88 15.60 12.28 6.29
CA VAL A 88 16.97 11.91 5.87
C VAL A 88 17.25 12.40 4.47
N TRP A 89 16.32 12.15 3.55
CA TRP A 89 16.33 12.69 2.20
C TRP A 89 14.91 12.74 1.64
N ASP A 90 14.72 13.57 0.62
CA ASP A 90 13.51 13.57 -0.20
C ASP A 90 13.86 13.74 -1.68
N LYS A 91 13.00 13.19 -2.54
CA LYS A 91 13.12 13.35 -3.97
C LYS A 91 11.75 13.60 -4.59
N LYS A 92 11.71 14.63 -5.40
CA LYS A 92 10.62 14.96 -6.30
C LYS A 92 11.00 14.58 -7.72
N PHE A 93 10.13 13.88 -8.43
CA PHE A 93 10.39 13.41 -9.80
C PHE A 93 10.01 14.48 -10.84
N ASP A 94 10.72 15.60 -10.82
CA ASP A 94 10.50 16.73 -11.75
C ASP A 94 10.78 16.38 -13.22
N GLU A 95 11.52 15.29 -13.46
CA GLU A 95 11.77 14.73 -14.79
C GLU A 95 10.50 14.14 -15.45
N ILE A 96 9.45 13.84 -14.67
CA ILE A 96 8.17 13.36 -15.18
C ILE A 96 7.36 14.57 -15.64
N PRO A 97 7.02 14.70 -16.93
CA PRO A 97 6.24 15.82 -17.41
C PRO A 97 4.82 15.79 -16.82
N ILE A 98 4.41 16.89 -16.23
CA ILE A 98 3.03 17.04 -15.76
C ILE A 98 2.10 17.11 -16.98
N PRO A 99 1.06 16.26 -17.06
CA PRO A 99 0.14 16.28 -18.17
C PRO A 99 -0.55 17.64 -18.33
N GLN A 100 -0.55 18.17 -19.56
CA GLN A 100 -1.23 19.41 -19.91
C GLN A 100 -2.47 19.08 -20.74
N GLY A 101 -3.60 19.64 -20.40
CA GLY A 101 -4.83 19.44 -21.13
C GLY A 101 -5.61 20.72 -21.37
N ASN A 102 -6.61 20.66 -22.23
CA ASN A 102 -7.47 21.80 -22.56
C ASN A 102 -8.29 22.31 -21.35
N TYR A 103 -8.38 21.53 -20.27
CA TYR A 103 -9.15 21.84 -19.05
C TYR A 103 -8.26 22.03 -17.82
N GLY A 104 -6.95 22.18 -17.98
CA GLY A 104 -6.03 22.45 -16.89
C GLY A 104 -4.81 21.55 -16.85
N THR A 105 -4.03 21.72 -15.79
CA THR A 105 -2.82 20.94 -15.49
C THR A 105 -3.22 19.71 -14.69
N GLY A 106 -2.85 18.51 -15.14
CA GLY A 106 -3.04 17.28 -14.39
C GLY A 106 -2.04 17.14 -13.26
N LEU A 107 -2.25 16.13 -12.43
CA LEU A 107 -1.29 15.70 -11.42
C LEU A 107 -0.86 14.28 -11.77
N ILE A 108 0.39 13.94 -11.48
CA ILE A 108 0.86 12.56 -11.34
C ILE A 108 1.24 12.38 -9.88
N TYR A 109 0.82 11.31 -9.26
CA TYR A 109 1.05 11.05 -7.85
C TYR A 109 1.39 9.57 -7.62
N ALA A 110 2.34 9.32 -6.74
CA ALA A 110 2.65 7.97 -6.30
C ALA A 110 1.50 7.44 -5.44
N THR A 111 1.08 6.22 -5.71
CA THR A 111 -0.04 5.54 -5.05
C THR A 111 0.42 4.38 -4.19
N GLY A 112 1.43 3.63 -4.64
CA GLY A 112 2.00 2.48 -3.95
C GLY A 112 3.52 2.50 -4.01
N VAL A 113 4.15 1.84 -3.05
CA VAL A 113 5.59 1.61 -2.96
C VAL A 113 5.86 0.29 -2.27
N ASP A 114 6.86 -0.45 -2.76
CA ASP A 114 7.39 -1.63 -2.09
C ASP A 114 8.92 -1.59 -2.03
N LYS A 115 9.47 -2.30 -1.03
CA LYS A 115 10.92 -2.53 -0.91
C LYS A 115 11.37 -3.49 -2.01
N THR A 116 12.59 -3.32 -2.46
CA THR A 116 13.19 -4.25 -3.41
C THR A 116 14.37 -5.00 -2.80
N ASN A 117 14.63 -6.22 -3.27
CA ASN A 117 15.65 -7.12 -2.74
C ASN A 117 17.07 -6.54 -2.77
N ASP A 118 17.31 -5.51 -3.59
CA ASP A 118 18.56 -4.77 -3.68
C ASP A 118 18.65 -3.59 -2.69
N GLY A 119 17.64 -3.44 -1.82
CA GLY A 119 17.55 -2.37 -0.83
C GLY A 119 17.01 -1.04 -1.38
N GLY A 120 16.57 -0.99 -2.63
CA GLY A 120 15.87 0.15 -3.22
C GLY A 120 14.35 0.07 -3.07
N PHE A 121 13.63 0.81 -3.94
CA PHE A 121 12.16 0.89 -3.89
C PHE A 121 11.57 0.90 -5.29
N VAL A 122 10.49 0.13 -5.48
CA VAL A 122 9.62 0.23 -6.65
C VAL A 122 8.40 1.08 -6.30
N ILE A 123 8.01 1.97 -7.20
CA ILE A 123 6.93 2.95 -6.98
C ILE A 123 5.97 2.89 -8.15
N VAL A 124 4.68 2.90 -7.88
CA VAL A 124 3.65 3.03 -8.90
C VAL A 124 2.93 4.37 -8.79
N CYS A 125 2.51 4.90 -9.93
CA CYS A 125 1.86 6.21 -10.02
C CYS A 125 0.57 6.15 -10.80
N ALA A 126 -0.37 7.00 -10.36
CA ALA A 126 -1.59 7.34 -11.09
C ALA A 126 -1.55 8.79 -11.61
N THR A 127 -2.50 9.14 -12.48
CA THR A 127 -2.69 10.50 -12.96
C THR A 127 -4.13 10.98 -12.70
N THR A 128 -4.31 12.27 -12.49
CA THR A 128 -5.67 12.86 -12.38
C THR A 128 -6.31 13.17 -13.73
N MET A 129 -5.58 12.98 -14.84
CA MET A 129 -6.09 13.22 -16.19
C MET A 129 -6.86 11.99 -16.68
N ASN A 130 -8.15 11.97 -16.40
CA ASN A 130 -9.06 10.84 -16.63
C ASN A 130 -9.68 10.80 -18.03
N HIS A 131 -9.20 11.62 -18.97
CA HIS A 131 -9.83 11.73 -20.29
C HIS A 131 -8.92 11.14 -21.37
N PRO A 132 -9.44 10.29 -22.28
CA PRO A 132 -8.66 9.65 -23.35
C PRO A 132 -7.88 10.59 -24.26
N SER A 133 -8.30 11.87 -24.31
CA SER A 133 -7.63 12.91 -25.11
C SER A 133 -6.29 13.38 -24.52
N TYR A 134 -5.91 12.95 -23.31
CA TYR A 134 -4.73 13.49 -22.64
C TYR A 134 -3.48 12.63 -22.78
N ASN A 135 -3.57 11.43 -23.30
CA ASN A 135 -2.43 10.50 -23.41
C ASN A 135 -1.56 10.43 -22.15
N ALA A 136 -2.16 10.70 -20.97
CA ALA A 136 -1.47 10.69 -19.70
C ALA A 136 -1.70 9.35 -19.04
N SER A 137 -0.68 8.52 -18.99
CA SER A 137 -0.69 7.23 -18.32
C SER A 137 0.09 7.31 -17.01
N GLY A 138 -0.24 6.44 -16.07
CA GLY A 138 0.56 6.22 -14.87
C GLY A 138 1.95 5.67 -15.21
N ARG A 139 2.76 5.48 -14.18
CA ARG A 139 4.14 5.02 -14.31
C ARG A 139 4.49 4.01 -13.25
N ILE A 140 5.44 3.13 -13.59
CA ILE A 140 6.20 2.36 -12.62
C ILE A 140 7.64 2.89 -12.63
N MET A 141 8.25 2.99 -11.45
CA MET A 141 9.58 3.57 -11.28
C MET A 141 10.38 2.76 -10.27
N LYS A 142 11.68 2.67 -10.48
CA LYS A 142 12.64 2.09 -9.54
C LYS A 142 13.63 3.15 -9.11
N VAL A 143 13.88 3.19 -7.80
CA VAL A 143 14.94 4.01 -7.20
C VAL A 143 15.82 3.12 -6.32
N ASP A 144 17.08 3.51 -6.16
CA ASP A 144 17.99 2.88 -5.23
C ASP A 144 17.70 3.28 -3.76
N SER A 145 18.43 2.74 -2.81
CA SER A 145 18.28 3.02 -1.37
C SER A 145 18.49 4.49 -0.99
N SER A 146 19.15 5.27 -1.86
CA SER A 146 19.37 6.72 -1.69
C SER A 146 18.28 7.58 -2.32
N GLY A 147 17.28 6.98 -2.98
CA GLY A 147 16.25 7.65 -3.74
C GLY A 147 16.69 8.08 -5.14
N THR A 148 17.87 7.63 -5.63
CA THR A 148 18.31 7.91 -6.99
C THR A 148 17.53 7.06 -7.99
N THR A 149 16.97 7.70 -9.02
CA THR A 149 16.21 6.99 -10.06
C THR A 149 17.11 6.04 -10.85
N GLU A 150 16.74 4.77 -10.90
CA GLU A 150 17.37 3.78 -11.75
C GLU A 150 16.69 3.72 -13.12
N TRP A 151 15.35 3.63 -13.11
CA TRP A 151 14.55 3.70 -14.31
C TRP A 151 13.12 4.19 -14.02
N ILE A 152 12.48 4.71 -15.08
CA ILE A 152 11.06 5.07 -15.12
C ILE A 152 10.46 4.44 -16.37
N ARG A 153 9.30 3.80 -16.24
CA ARG A 153 8.53 3.25 -17.37
C ARG A 153 7.11 3.79 -17.35
N GLU A 154 6.66 4.20 -18.50
CA GLU A 154 5.26 4.55 -18.72
C GLU A 154 4.44 3.30 -19.00
N PHE A 155 3.23 3.22 -18.45
CA PHE A 155 2.31 2.14 -18.84
C PHE A 155 1.98 2.23 -20.32
N PRO A 156 1.53 1.12 -20.96
CA PRO A 156 1.18 1.13 -22.38
C PRO A 156 0.23 2.28 -22.73
N THR A 157 0.58 3.09 -23.75
CA THR A 157 0.15 4.49 -23.87
C THR A 157 -1.03 4.77 -24.77
N ASN A 158 -1.68 3.77 -25.33
CA ASN A 158 -2.86 4.08 -26.13
C ASN A 158 -4.09 4.47 -25.31
N ARG A 159 -4.00 4.40 -23.97
CA ARG A 159 -5.07 4.77 -23.01
C ARG A 159 -4.49 5.03 -21.62
N PRO A 160 -5.16 5.83 -20.76
CA PRO A 160 -4.71 6.05 -19.39
C PRO A 160 -4.81 4.77 -18.55
N TYR A 161 -3.70 4.41 -17.93
CA TYR A 161 -3.61 3.42 -16.87
C TYR A 161 -3.32 4.12 -15.56
N HIS A 162 -4.01 3.74 -14.52
CA HIS A 162 -3.83 4.24 -13.16
C HIS A 162 -3.33 3.10 -12.29
N GLY A 163 -2.05 3.09 -11.94
CA GLY A 163 -1.54 2.17 -10.94
C GLY A 163 -2.09 2.52 -9.57
N ARG A 164 -2.38 1.51 -8.78
CA ARG A 164 -2.85 1.63 -7.39
C ARG A 164 -1.83 1.07 -6.43
N ASP A 165 -1.40 -0.15 -6.67
CA ASP A 165 -0.48 -0.85 -5.81
C ASP A 165 0.61 -1.57 -6.61
N VAL A 166 1.75 -1.83 -5.97
CA VAL A 166 2.89 -2.53 -6.55
C VAL A 166 3.58 -3.35 -5.47
N ILE A 167 3.94 -4.58 -5.83
CA ILE A 167 4.76 -5.46 -4.99
C ILE A 167 5.95 -5.98 -5.78
N GLN A 168 7.06 -6.29 -5.09
CA GLN A 168 8.10 -7.14 -5.65
C GLN A 168 7.76 -8.60 -5.35
N THR A 169 7.80 -9.45 -6.38
CA THR A 169 7.59 -10.89 -6.22
C THR A 169 8.79 -11.58 -5.60
N SER A 170 8.59 -12.80 -5.11
CA SER A 170 9.67 -13.67 -4.61
C SER A 170 10.74 -13.98 -5.67
N GLU A 171 10.37 -13.90 -6.96
CA GLU A 171 11.28 -14.09 -8.10
C GLU A 171 12.07 -12.83 -8.45
N GLY A 172 11.70 -11.67 -7.88
CA GLY A 172 12.34 -10.37 -8.09
C GLY A 172 11.67 -9.48 -9.14
N ASP A 173 10.63 -9.96 -9.82
CA ASP A 173 9.81 -9.18 -10.73
C ASP A 173 8.85 -8.26 -9.96
N TYR A 174 8.11 -7.42 -10.68
CA TYR A 174 7.14 -6.51 -10.08
C TYR A 174 5.74 -6.80 -10.60
N ILE A 175 4.75 -6.84 -9.69
CA ILE A 175 3.34 -6.88 -10.03
C ILE A 175 2.73 -5.52 -9.71
N VAL A 176 2.00 -4.99 -10.66
CA VAL A 176 1.24 -3.73 -10.56
C VAL A 176 -0.22 -4.02 -10.80
N VAL A 177 -1.08 -3.44 -9.96
CA VAL A 177 -2.52 -3.48 -10.15
C VAL A 177 -3.13 -2.08 -10.20
N GLY A 178 -4.35 -1.98 -10.73
CA GLY A 178 -5.06 -0.70 -10.81
C GLY A 178 -6.23 -0.74 -11.79
N SER A 179 -6.44 0.38 -12.48
CA SER A 179 -7.49 0.52 -13.51
C SER A 179 -6.98 1.14 -14.80
N TRP A 180 -7.67 0.88 -15.89
CA TRP A 180 -7.40 1.48 -17.19
C TRP A 180 -8.71 1.91 -17.86
N TYR A 181 -8.68 2.99 -18.65
CA TYR A 181 -9.86 3.52 -19.32
C TYR A 181 -10.11 2.82 -20.65
N THR A 182 -11.34 2.34 -20.85
CA THR A 182 -11.64 1.42 -21.94
C THR A 182 -11.76 2.05 -23.33
N THR A 183 -12.56 3.04 -23.62
CA THR A 183 -12.58 3.53 -25.01
C THR A 183 -13.18 4.85 -25.31
N SER A 184 -14.13 5.31 -24.58
CA SER A 184 -14.98 6.38 -25.04
C SER A 184 -14.62 7.71 -24.38
N ALA A 185 -14.46 8.74 -25.19
CA ALA A 185 -14.37 10.12 -24.70
C ALA A 185 -15.68 10.59 -24.02
N VAL A 186 -16.69 9.76 -23.96
CA VAL A 186 -18.04 10.07 -23.46
C VAL A 186 -18.38 9.30 -22.20
N THR A 187 -17.77 8.11 -21.99
CA THR A 187 -18.02 7.25 -20.84
C THR A 187 -16.75 7.13 -20.01
N ASN A 188 -16.83 7.25 -18.70
CA ASN A 188 -15.69 7.06 -17.78
C ASN A 188 -15.46 5.59 -17.46
N GLU A 189 -15.66 4.73 -18.44
CA GLU A 189 -15.51 3.28 -18.29
C GLU A 189 -14.08 2.91 -17.93
N LYS A 190 -13.95 2.12 -16.88
CA LYS A 190 -12.69 1.58 -16.41
C LYS A 190 -12.82 0.07 -16.25
N SER A 191 -11.76 -0.64 -16.60
CA SER A 191 -11.58 -2.05 -16.21
C SER A 191 -10.37 -2.16 -15.33
N ALA A 192 -10.31 -3.16 -14.47
CA ALA A 192 -9.13 -3.44 -13.69
C ALA A 192 -8.02 -4.04 -14.55
N PHE A 193 -6.78 -3.89 -14.12
CA PHE A 193 -5.63 -4.57 -14.73
C PHE A 193 -4.67 -5.08 -13.67
N MET A 194 -3.91 -6.11 -14.06
CA MET A 194 -2.71 -6.57 -13.40
C MET A 194 -1.61 -6.68 -14.45
N ALA A 195 -0.40 -6.26 -14.14
CA ALA A 195 0.74 -6.32 -15.05
C ALA A 195 2.00 -6.81 -14.31
N ARG A 196 2.80 -7.63 -14.99
CA ARG A 196 4.10 -8.09 -14.52
C ARG A 196 5.21 -7.42 -15.31
N TYR A 197 6.19 -6.89 -14.58
CA TYR A 197 7.40 -6.28 -15.12
C TYR A 197 8.62 -7.03 -14.59
N ASP A 198 9.65 -7.17 -15.41
CA ASP A 198 10.93 -7.71 -14.97
C ASP A 198 11.71 -6.71 -14.08
N VAL A 199 12.82 -7.13 -13.53
CA VAL A 199 13.68 -6.30 -12.67
C VAL A 199 14.19 -5.03 -13.36
N ASP A 200 14.31 -5.02 -14.68
CA ASP A 200 14.73 -3.88 -15.49
C ASP A 200 13.55 -2.96 -15.90
N GLY A 201 12.34 -3.31 -15.47
CA GLY A 201 11.11 -2.58 -15.76
C GLY A 201 10.55 -2.83 -17.17
N ASN A 202 10.91 -3.93 -17.83
CA ASN A 202 10.29 -4.32 -19.08
C ASN A 202 9.00 -5.07 -18.82
N LEU A 203 7.94 -4.72 -19.55
CA LEU A 203 6.65 -5.39 -19.43
C LEU A 203 6.76 -6.85 -19.91
N ILE A 204 6.42 -7.80 -19.03
CA ILE A 204 6.33 -9.22 -19.33
C ILE A 204 4.93 -9.55 -19.85
N TRP A 205 3.91 -9.23 -19.06
CA TRP A 205 2.51 -9.38 -19.45
C TRP A 205 1.62 -8.31 -18.80
N ILE A 206 0.45 -8.10 -19.37
CA ILE A 206 -0.63 -7.28 -18.82
C ILE A 206 -1.96 -7.96 -19.12
N GLU A 207 -2.70 -8.26 -18.08
CA GLU A 207 -4.03 -8.84 -18.12
C GLU A 207 -5.09 -7.84 -17.66
N ARG A 208 -6.30 -7.97 -18.19
CA ARG A 208 -7.41 -7.07 -17.93
C ARG A 208 -8.58 -7.87 -17.39
N TYR A 209 -9.25 -7.27 -16.42
CA TYR A 209 -10.31 -7.92 -15.67
C TYR A 209 -11.54 -7.02 -15.63
N GLY A 210 -12.75 -7.64 -15.56
CA GLY A 210 -14.00 -6.91 -15.52
C GLY A 210 -14.68 -6.71 -16.88
N GLY A 211 -15.69 -5.89 -16.91
CA GLY A 211 -16.53 -5.62 -18.07
C GLY A 211 -16.06 -4.45 -18.95
N GLU A 212 -16.80 -4.20 -20.04
CA GLU A 212 -16.52 -3.07 -20.95
C GLU A 212 -17.22 -1.76 -20.57
N CYS A 213 -18.22 -1.81 -19.70
CA CYS A 213 -19.07 -0.66 -19.33
C CYS A 213 -18.99 -0.31 -17.84
N ASP A 214 -17.95 -0.73 -17.13
CA ASP A 214 -17.90 -0.76 -15.68
C ASP A 214 -16.85 0.21 -15.13
N GLU A 215 -16.92 0.56 -13.85
CA GLU A 215 -15.87 1.26 -13.11
C GLU A 215 -15.05 0.27 -12.24
N ASP A 216 -14.59 -0.83 -12.85
CA ASP A 216 -13.82 -1.83 -12.17
C ASP A 216 -12.41 -1.36 -11.85
N GLU A 217 -11.92 -1.69 -10.68
CA GLU A 217 -10.60 -1.27 -10.22
C GLU A 217 -10.04 -2.23 -9.17
N PHE A 218 -8.78 -2.66 -9.32
CA PHE A 218 -8.02 -3.24 -8.23
C PHE A 218 -7.35 -2.14 -7.41
N GLN A 219 -7.33 -2.31 -6.09
CA GLN A 219 -6.76 -1.36 -5.14
C GLN A 219 -5.48 -1.87 -4.50
N ALA A 220 -5.41 -3.18 -4.20
CA ALA A 220 -4.26 -3.82 -3.58
C ALA A 220 -4.02 -5.22 -4.15
N VAL A 221 -2.78 -5.69 -4.01
CA VAL A 221 -2.34 -7.02 -4.47
C VAL A 221 -1.35 -7.64 -3.49
N ILE A 222 -1.44 -8.96 -3.32
CA ILE A 222 -0.43 -9.77 -2.63
C ILE A 222 -0.01 -10.96 -3.48
N GLN A 223 1.21 -11.47 -3.27
CA GLN A 223 1.65 -12.73 -3.84
C GLN A 223 1.28 -13.89 -2.92
N LYS A 224 0.71 -14.96 -3.51
CA LYS A 224 0.43 -16.21 -2.80
C LYS A 224 1.70 -17.07 -2.67
N PRO A 225 1.74 -18.00 -1.70
CA PRO A 225 2.88 -18.93 -1.57
C PRO A 225 3.14 -19.82 -2.79
N ASP A 226 2.14 -20.04 -3.63
CA ASP A 226 2.25 -20.81 -4.88
C ASP A 226 2.79 -20.01 -6.08
N GLY A 227 3.10 -18.72 -5.88
CA GLY A 227 3.60 -17.80 -6.89
C GLY A 227 2.51 -17.09 -7.68
N GLY A 228 1.23 -17.41 -7.47
CA GLY A 228 0.10 -16.65 -8.01
C GLY A 228 -0.19 -15.40 -7.20
N PHE A 229 -1.30 -14.71 -7.52
CA PHE A 229 -1.63 -13.43 -6.90
C PHE A 229 -3.07 -13.41 -6.40
N ILE A 230 -3.33 -12.54 -5.43
CA ILE A 230 -4.67 -12.11 -5.06
C ILE A 230 -4.72 -10.60 -5.20
N ALA A 231 -5.65 -10.12 -6.02
CA ALA A 231 -5.97 -8.70 -6.15
C ALA A 231 -7.37 -8.43 -5.61
N VAL A 232 -7.54 -7.30 -4.93
CA VAL A 232 -8.82 -6.89 -4.35
C VAL A 232 -9.17 -5.46 -4.75
N GLY A 233 -10.46 -5.16 -4.77
CA GLY A 233 -10.92 -3.84 -5.14
C GLY A 233 -12.44 -3.73 -5.20
N LYS A 234 -12.93 -3.14 -6.28
CA LYS A 234 -14.36 -2.99 -6.56
C LYS A 234 -14.72 -3.52 -7.95
N PHE A 235 -15.85 -4.14 -8.04
CA PHE A 235 -16.53 -4.54 -9.28
C PHE A 235 -17.84 -3.78 -9.40
N GLU A 236 -18.09 -3.14 -10.52
CA GLU A 236 -19.37 -2.48 -10.80
C GLU A 236 -20.27 -3.42 -11.60
N HIS A 237 -21.52 -3.57 -11.15
CA HIS A 237 -22.49 -4.37 -11.86
C HIS A 237 -22.97 -3.67 -13.12
N GLU A 238 -22.97 -4.42 -14.25
CA GLU A 238 -23.56 -3.95 -15.51
C GLU A 238 -24.98 -3.44 -15.28
N SER A 239 -25.25 -2.21 -15.70
CA SER A 239 -26.63 -1.75 -15.80
C SER A 239 -27.30 -2.54 -16.93
N SER A 240 -28.55 -2.97 -16.74
CA SER A 240 -29.33 -3.75 -17.70
C SER A 240 -29.64 -2.98 -19.02
N ASP A 241 -29.19 -1.74 -19.14
CA ASP A 241 -29.41 -0.87 -20.30
C ASP A 241 -28.13 -0.75 -21.11
N TYR A 242 -28.20 -1.13 -22.39
CA TYR A 242 -27.16 -1.14 -23.41
C TYR A 242 -26.38 0.17 -23.64
N ASN A 243 -26.60 1.21 -22.87
CA ASN A 243 -26.01 2.53 -23.03
C ASN A 243 -24.92 2.89 -22.00
N CYS A 244 -24.51 1.96 -21.13
CA CYS A 244 -23.57 2.26 -20.03
C CYS A 244 -24.01 3.51 -19.21
N ASP A 245 -25.30 3.82 -19.23
CA ASP A 245 -25.88 4.94 -18.51
C ASP A 245 -26.15 4.55 -17.06
N PHE A 246 -25.11 4.61 -16.27
CA PHE A 246 -24.97 5.06 -14.90
C PHE A 246 -25.76 4.54 -13.71
N TYR A 247 -25.00 4.41 -12.66
CA TYR A 247 -25.28 4.13 -11.26
C TYR A 247 -25.50 2.66 -10.97
N GLY A 248 -24.57 1.83 -11.50
CA GLY A 248 -24.33 0.48 -11.00
C GLY A 248 -23.92 0.53 -9.53
N TYR A 249 -24.21 -0.52 -8.82
CA TYR A 249 -23.75 -0.76 -7.47
C TYR A 249 -22.40 -1.45 -7.56
N THR A 250 -21.45 -1.10 -6.71
CA THR A 250 -20.16 -1.79 -6.66
C THR A 250 -20.16 -2.82 -5.58
N ASP A 251 -19.63 -4.00 -5.88
CA ASP A 251 -19.33 -5.04 -4.91
C ASP A 251 -17.83 -5.04 -4.58
N LEU A 252 -17.46 -5.50 -3.40
CA LEU A 252 -16.10 -5.91 -3.12
C LEU A 252 -15.71 -7.01 -4.10
N TRP A 253 -14.56 -6.86 -4.72
CA TRP A 253 -14.03 -7.78 -5.69
C TRP A 253 -12.75 -8.43 -5.20
N PHE A 254 -12.72 -9.76 -5.23
CA PHE A 254 -11.59 -10.61 -4.89
C PHE A 254 -11.28 -11.49 -6.11
N VAL A 255 -10.06 -11.42 -6.61
CA VAL A 255 -9.60 -12.21 -7.76
C VAL A 255 -8.31 -12.92 -7.40
N SER A 256 -8.33 -14.26 -7.42
CA SER A 256 -7.15 -15.10 -7.28
C SER A 256 -6.68 -15.58 -8.65
N THR A 257 -5.39 -15.45 -8.93
CA THR A 257 -4.78 -15.83 -10.22
C THR A 257 -3.66 -16.83 -10.03
N ASP A 258 -3.20 -17.43 -11.13
CA ASP A 258 -1.89 -18.08 -11.22
C ASP A 258 -0.77 -17.04 -11.42
N SER A 259 0.48 -17.49 -11.59
CA SER A 259 1.65 -16.65 -11.82
C SER A 259 1.65 -15.88 -13.14
N GLU A 260 0.80 -16.28 -14.08
CA GLU A 260 0.64 -15.66 -15.40
C GLU A 260 -0.57 -14.72 -15.46
N GLY A 261 -1.20 -14.46 -14.29
CA GLY A 261 -2.36 -13.57 -14.20
C GLY A 261 -3.68 -14.20 -14.65
N GLN A 262 -3.73 -15.53 -14.94
CA GLN A 262 -4.97 -16.18 -15.31
C GLN A 262 -5.84 -16.43 -14.09
N VAL A 263 -7.13 -16.07 -14.18
CA VAL A 263 -8.08 -16.20 -13.08
C VAL A 263 -8.27 -17.65 -12.69
N LEU A 264 -8.06 -17.96 -11.42
CA LEU A 264 -8.36 -19.25 -10.81
C LEU A 264 -9.69 -19.20 -10.06
N GLU A 265 -9.88 -18.15 -9.25
CA GLU A 265 -11.09 -17.92 -8.47
C GLU A 265 -11.47 -16.43 -8.52
N GLU A 266 -12.75 -16.17 -8.52
CA GLU A 266 -13.31 -14.83 -8.53
C GLU A 266 -14.52 -14.77 -7.59
N THR A 267 -14.53 -13.82 -6.68
CA THR A 267 -15.66 -13.57 -5.78
C THR A 267 -16.03 -12.09 -5.80
N LYS A 268 -17.33 -11.84 -5.98
CA LYS A 268 -17.97 -10.54 -5.85
C LYS A 268 -18.90 -10.62 -4.65
N THR A 269 -18.67 -9.77 -3.67
CA THR A 269 -19.44 -9.81 -2.43
C THR A 269 -19.90 -8.42 -2.03
N GLY A 270 -21.17 -8.27 -1.84
CA GLY A 270 -21.86 -7.04 -1.45
C GLY A 270 -23.35 -7.28 -1.29
N GLU A 271 -24.05 -6.36 -0.64
CA GLU A 271 -25.47 -6.55 -0.42
C GLU A 271 -26.36 -5.59 -1.23
N SER A 272 -25.95 -4.34 -1.42
CA SER A 272 -26.94 -3.39 -1.95
C SER A 272 -26.46 -2.16 -2.70
N TYR A 273 -25.32 -1.51 -2.40
CA TYR A 273 -25.02 -0.23 -3.03
C TYR A 273 -23.57 0.03 -3.39
N TRP A 274 -22.65 0.16 -2.45
CA TRP A 274 -21.25 0.44 -2.77
C TRP A 274 -20.35 -0.22 -1.73
N GLU A 275 -19.78 -1.30 -2.12
CA GLU A 275 -18.78 -2.03 -1.40
C GLU A 275 -17.45 -1.94 -2.15
N SER A 276 -16.35 -1.84 -1.41
CA SER A 276 -15.01 -1.81 -1.99
C SER A 276 -14.01 -2.32 -0.96
N ALA A 277 -13.06 -3.15 -1.38
CA ALA A 277 -11.82 -3.36 -0.64
C ALA A 277 -10.80 -2.30 -1.07
N TYR A 278 -10.00 -1.85 -0.11
CA TYR A 278 -8.90 -0.92 -0.36
C TYR A 278 -7.55 -1.54 -0.10
N ASP A 279 -7.50 -2.53 0.80
CA ASP A 279 -6.27 -3.23 1.15
C ASP A 279 -6.51 -4.68 1.54
N ILE A 280 -5.44 -5.49 1.49
CA ILE A 280 -5.44 -6.92 1.81
C ILE A 280 -4.15 -7.30 2.51
N ILE A 281 -4.26 -8.12 3.58
CA ILE A 281 -3.11 -8.74 4.25
C ILE A 281 -3.23 -10.26 4.29
N ASP A 282 -2.10 -10.95 4.22
CA ASP A 282 -2.01 -12.40 4.50
C ASP A 282 -1.94 -12.62 6.01
N LEU A 283 -2.84 -13.44 6.56
CA LEU A 283 -2.87 -13.79 7.99
C LEU A 283 -1.97 -14.99 8.33
N GLY A 284 -1.24 -15.54 7.34
CA GLY A 284 -0.27 -16.62 7.54
C GLY A 284 -0.86 -18.01 7.79
N ASP A 285 -2.21 -18.13 7.80
CA ASP A 285 -2.93 -19.39 8.04
C ASP A 285 -3.74 -19.86 6.80
N GLY A 286 -3.44 -19.29 5.63
CA GLY A 286 -4.18 -19.52 4.38
C GLY A 286 -5.47 -18.71 4.29
N THR A 287 -5.64 -17.71 5.16
CA THR A 287 -6.74 -16.75 5.10
C THR A 287 -6.21 -15.32 4.99
N TYR A 288 -7.07 -14.42 4.52
CA TYR A 288 -6.73 -13.03 4.19
C TYR A 288 -7.69 -12.09 4.90
N GLY A 289 -7.15 -10.99 5.42
CA GLY A 289 -7.92 -9.88 5.96
C GLY A 289 -8.01 -8.75 4.94
N LEU A 290 -9.20 -8.22 4.71
CA LEU A 290 -9.46 -7.14 3.77
C LEU A 290 -10.07 -5.95 4.51
N ALA A 291 -9.53 -4.76 4.27
CA ALA A 291 -10.07 -3.49 4.76
C ALA A 291 -10.82 -2.76 3.64
N GLY A 292 -11.92 -2.10 4.00
CA GLY A 292 -12.70 -1.38 3.00
C GLY A 292 -13.83 -0.56 3.58
N ARG A 293 -14.83 -0.37 2.75
CA ARG A 293 -16.09 0.27 3.14
C ARG A 293 -17.26 -0.44 2.54
N ARG A 294 -18.43 -0.33 3.22
CA ARG A 294 -19.73 -0.76 2.70
C ARG A 294 -20.78 0.32 2.87
N ARG A 295 -21.77 0.33 1.99
CA ARG A 295 -22.88 1.26 2.03
C ARG A 295 -24.19 0.55 1.72
N HIS A 296 -25.04 0.42 2.72
CA HIS A 296 -26.30 -0.33 2.62
C HIS A 296 -27.40 0.33 1.78
N GLN A 297 -27.42 1.66 1.69
CA GLN A 297 -28.51 2.40 1.05
C GLN A 297 -28.01 3.68 0.41
N ARG A 298 -28.59 4.07 -0.72
CA ARG A 298 -28.19 5.23 -1.52
C ARG A 298 -28.07 6.56 -0.74
N GLN A 299 -28.89 6.75 0.29
CA GLN A 299 -28.92 7.99 1.09
C GLN A 299 -28.28 7.83 2.47
N LYS A 300 -27.66 6.69 2.74
CA LYS A 300 -26.96 6.42 4.00
C LYS A 300 -25.44 6.61 3.80
N PRO A 301 -24.74 6.97 4.85
CA PRO A 301 -23.27 7.00 4.80
C PRO A 301 -22.65 5.62 4.57
N SER A 302 -21.41 5.59 4.14
CA SER A 302 -20.62 4.36 4.14
C SER A 302 -20.08 4.07 5.54
N ASN A 303 -19.94 2.79 5.85
CA ASN A 303 -19.38 2.30 7.10
C ASN A 303 -18.02 1.64 6.84
N ALA A 304 -17.11 1.74 7.79
CA ALA A 304 -15.88 0.98 7.82
C ALA A 304 -16.20 -0.53 7.81
N TRP A 305 -15.45 -1.29 7.05
CA TRP A 305 -15.71 -2.70 6.81
C TRP A 305 -14.43 -3.51 6.80
N TYR A 306 -14.43 -4.63 7.50
CA TYR A 306 -13.39 -5.65 7.50
C TYR A 306 -14.00 -7.00 7.15
N ILE A 307 -13.35 -7.73 6.24
CA ILE A 307 -13.74 -9.08 5.85
C ILE A 307 -12.54 -10.01 5.99
N ARG A 308 -12.77 -11.21 6.51
CA ARG A 308 -11.84 -12.32 6.43
C ARG A 308 -12.29 -13.32 5.38
N MET A 309 -11.41 -13.66 4.45
CA MET A 309 -11.68 -14.59 3.36
C MET A 309 -10.65 -15.73 3.34
N ASP A 310 -11.02 -16.89 2.77
CA ASP A 310 -10.07 -17.96 2.45
C ASP A 310 -9.43 -17.72 1.05
N GLN A 311 -8.49 -18.56 0.68
CA GLN A 311 -7.79 -18.49 -0.60
C GLN A 311 -8.69 -18.67 -1.84
N SER A 312 -9.88 -19.23 -1.67
CA SER A 312 -10.89 -19.40 -2.73
C SER A 312 -11.89 -18.24 -2.76
N GLY A 313 -11.67 -17.19 -1.94
CA GLY A 313 -12.55 -16.04 -1.87
C GLY A 313 -13.87 -16.28 -1.10
N ASN A 314 -13.99 -17.36 -0.31
CA ASN A 314 -15.15 -17.54 0.55
C ASN A 314 -15.04 -16.65 1.78
N VAL A 315 -16.12 -15.92 2.10
CA VAL A 315 -16.20 -15.10 3.32
C VAL A 315 -16.28 -16.01 4.54
N LEU A 316 -15.33 -15.88 5.46
CA LEU A 316 -15.25 -16.62 6.71
C LEU A 316 -15.85 -15.84 7.86
N SER A 317 -15.63 -14.54 7.90
CA SER A 317 -16.24 -13.62 8.86
C SER A 317 -16.20 -12.19 8.31
N GLU A 318 -17.08 -11.35 8.79
CA GLU A 318 -17.10 -9.93 8.48
C GLU A 318 -17.43 -9.10 9.72
N TRP A 319 -16.93 -7.89 9.74
CA TRP A 319 -17.27 -6.85 10.69
C TRP A 319 -17.49 -5.52 9.96
N HIS A 320 -18.46 -4.79 10.38
CA HIS A 320 -18.67 -3.42 9.95
C HIS A 320 -19.16 -2.57 11.11
N GLU A 321 -18.89 -1.28 11.07
CA GLU A 321 -19.50 -0.38 12.02
C GLU A 321 -21.03 -0.45 11.95
N PRO A 322 -21.71 -0.34 13.10
CA PRO A 322 -23.18 -0.30 13.13
C PRO A 322 -23.73 0.85 12.30
N ASP A 323 -24.80 0.60 11.54
CA ASP A 323 -25.48 1.62 10.78
C ASP A 323 -25.97 2.76 11.68
N TYR A 324 -25.55 3.96 11.41
CA TYR A 324 -26.06 5.15 12.11
C TYR A 324 -27.53 5.40 11.72
N VAL A 325 -28.45 5.11 12.64
CA VAL A 325 -29.90 5.19 12.39
C VAL A 325 -30.37 6.63 12.09
N ASN A 326 -29.60 7.67 12.48
CA ASN A 326 -30.05 9.06 12.42
C ASN A 326 -29.01 10.09 11.98
N SER A 327 -27.87 9.71 11.40
CA SER A 327 -26.86 10.69 10.99
C SER A 327 -26.91 10.99 9.49
N SER A 328 -27.13 12.24 9.16
CA SER A 328 -26.97 12.75 7.79
C SER A 328 -25.47 12.98 7.54
N GLY A 329 -24.85 12.16 6.67
CA GLY A 329 -23.61 12.53 6.03
C GLY A 329 -22.31 12.03 6.65
N LYS A 330 -22.32 11.08 7.56
CA LYS A 330 -21.09 10.50 8.12
C LYS A 330 -20.62 9.33 7.23
N ASN A 331 -19.44 9.45 6.66
CA ASN A 331 -18.84 8.36 5.89
C ASN A 331 -17.60 7.87 6.62
N ASP A 332 -17.53 6.56 6.86
CA ASP A 332 -16.39 5.91 7.47
C ASP A 332 -15.80 4.90 6.48
N ALA A 333 -14.50 4.68 6.53
CA ALA A 333 -13.81 3.70 5.69
C ALA A 333 -12.48 3.30 6.33
N LEU A 334 -12.06 2.06 6.08
CA LEU A 334 -10.69 1.60 6.34
C LEU A 334 -9.95 1.58 5.01
N TYR A 335 -8.78 2.20 4.96
CA TYR A 335 -8.00 2.34 3.73
C TYR A 335 -6.78 1.47 3.65
N ASP A 336 -6.18 1.14 4.80
CA ASP A 336 -4.97 0.37 4.85
C ASP A 336 -4.97 -0.51 6.10
N LEU A 337 -4.25 -1.61 6.08
CA LEU A 337 -4.32 -2.68 7.07
C LEU A 337 -2.93 -3.29 7.27
N ILE A 338 -2.50 -3.41 8.51
CA ILE A 338 -1.29 -4.13 8.86
C ILE A 338 -1.57 -5.25 9.84
N LEU A 339 -0.78 -6.31 9.77
CA LEU A 339 -0.71 -7.34 10.82
C LEU A 339 0.48 -7.02 11.72
N LEU A 340 0.25 -6.96 13.03
CA LEU A 340 1.32 -6.76 13.99
C LEU A 340 2.23 -8.01 14.08
N PRO A 341 3.45 -7.88 14.61
CA PRO A 341 4.40 -9.00 14.70
C PRO A 341 3.92 -10.19 15.55
N ASP A 342 2.88 -10.03 16.37
CA ASP A 342 2.24 -11.12 17.12
C ASP A 342 1.48 -12.12 16.21
N GLY A 343 1.22 -11.74 14.96
CA GLY A 343 0.49 -12.55 13.97
C GLY A 343 -1.00 -12.70 14.26
N GLU A 344 -1.54 -12.00 15.24
CA GLU A 344 -2.93 -12.08 15.68
C GLU A 344 -3.66 -10.73 15.63
N THR A 345 -2.96 -9.65 15.93
CA THR A 345 -3.53 -8.29 15.97
C THR A 345 -3.39 -7.63 14.61
N ALA A 346 -4.51 -7.27 14.00
CA ALA A 346 -4.55 -6.37 12.86
C ALA A 346 -4.82 -4.93 13.33
N VAL A 347 -4.21 -3.97 12.66
CA VAL A 347 -4.49 -2.54 12.84
C VAL A 347 -4.89 -1.95 11.51
N ALA A 348 -6.11 -1.42 11.44
CA ALA A 348 -6.63 -0.73 10.29
C ALA A 348 -6.53 0.79 10.45
N LEU A 349 -6.09 1.46 9.39
CA LEU A 349 -6.09 2.91 9.26
C LEU A 349 -7.28 3.35 8.43
N GLY A 350 -8.00 4.32 8.92
CA GLY A 350 -9.14 4.88 8.21
C GLY A 350 -9.48 6.30 8.61
N TYR A 351 -10.65 6.73 8.21
CA TYR A 351 -11.24 7.96 8.75
C TYR A 351 -12.64 7.68 9.30
N LYS A 352 -12.99 8.51 10.26
CA LYS A 352 -14.29 8.51 10.91
C LYS A 352 -14.83 9.92 10.97
N ASP A 353 -16.07 10.12 10.52
CA ASP A 353 -16.78 11.38 10.67
C ASP A 353 -17.55 11.40 12.00
N ASP A 354 -17.01 12.05 13.00
CA ASP A 354 -17.64 12.20 14.34
C ASP A 354 -18.69 13.32 14.43
N GLY A 355 -18.97 13.99 13.30
CA GLY A 355 -19.89 15.14 13.21
C GLY A 355 -19.25 16.51 13.45
N ASN A 356 -17.95 16.54 13.82
CA ASN A 356 -17.14 17.75 13.91
C ASN A 356 -16.15 17.87 12.74
N GLY A 357 -16.12 16.88 11.88
CA GLY A 357 -15.23 16.74 10.73
C GLY A 357 -14.60 15.35 10.70
N ASP A 358 -13.93 15.04 9.60
CA ASP A 358 -13.27 13.74 9.42
C ASP A 358 -12.04 13.66 10.35
N SER A 359 -11.96 12.61 11.15
CA SER A 359 -10.82 12.28 12.02
C SER A 359 -10.09 11.07 11.44
N GLN A 360 -8.76 11.07 11.53
CA GLN A 360 -7.99 9.86 11.31
C GLN A 360 -8.25 8.87 12.44
N TYR A 361 -8.40 7.62 12.08
CA TYR A 361 -8.83 6.58 13.00
C TYR A 361 -7.97 5.34 12.84
N LEU A 362 -7.45 4.83 13.95
CA LEU A 362 -6.85 3.51 14.04
C LEU A 362 -7.79 2.58 14.81
N TRP A 363 -7.97 1.40 14.28
CA TRP A 363 -8.74 0.33 14.90
C TRP A 363 -7.92 -0.93 14.98
N ALA A 364 -7.58 -1.37 16.20
CA ALA A 364 -6.86 -2.60 16.47
C ALA A 364 -7.83 -3.68 16.94
N PHE A 365 -7.72 -4.85 16.35
CA PHE A 365 -8.62 -5.96 16.58
C PHE A 365 -7.93 -7.29 16.33
N ASN A 366 -8.47 -8.38 16.89
CA ASN A 366 -8.03 -9.71 16.53
C ASN A 366 -8.42 -10.01 15.08
N ALA A 367 -7.43 -10.25 14.23
CA ALA A 367 -7.62 -10.41 12.78
C ALA A 367 -8.55 -11.59 12.39
N ARG A 368 -8.73 -12.57 13.28
CA ARG A 368 -9.54 -13.77 13.03
C ARG A 368 -10.95 -13.68 13.57
N THR A 369 -11.12 -13.00 14.71
CA THR A 369 -12.45 -12.89 15.39
C THR A 369 -13.09 -11.53 15.20
N SER A 370 -12.34 -10.54 14.71
CA SER A 370 -12.74 -9.12 14.60
C SER A 370 -13.11 -8.48 15.95
N GLU A 371 -12.68 -9.10 17.07
CA GLU A 371 -12.89 -8.54 18.40
C GLU A 371 -11.96 -7.33 18.59
N GLU A 372 -12.55 -6.18 18.95
CA GLU A 372 -11.81 -4.96 19.18
C GLU A 372 -10.86 -5.09 20.39
N ILE A 373 -9.63 -4.68 20.19
CA ILE A 373 -8.62 -4.61 21.26
C ILE A 373 -8.52 -3.16 21.75
N TRP A 374 -8.33 -2.22 20.83
CA TRP A 374 -8.36 -0.78 21.12
C TRP A 374 -8.70 0.01 19.84
N ASN A 375 -9.06 1.27 20.01
CA ASN A 375 -9.19 2.22 18.92
C ASN A 375 -8.65 3.60 19.34
N ALA A 376 -8.21 4.39 18.38
CA ALA A 376 -7.70 5.74 18.60
C ALA A 376 -8.13 6.68 17.48
N SER A 377 -8.55 7.88 17.84
CA SER A 377 -8.89 8.96 16.90
C SER A 377 -7.91 10.11 17.06
N TYR A 378 -7.38 10.59 15.95
CA TYR A 378 -6.44 11.70 15.94
C TYR A 378 -7.14 12.93 15.36
N ASN A 379 -7.76 13.69 16.29
CA ASN A 379 -8.52 14.90 15.99
C ASN A 379 -7.57 16.09 15.79
N GLU A 380 -6.84 16.11 14.67
CA GLU A 380 -6.26 17.36 14.20
C GLU A 380 -7.36 18.09 13.40
N PRO A 381 -7.69 19.37 13.75
CA PRO A 381 -8.73 20.09 13.03
C PRO A 381 -8.43 20.17 11.53
N GLY A 382 -9.32 19.60 10.73
CA GLY A 382 -9.24 19.63 9.26
C GLY A 382 -9.39 18.28 8.60
N ARG A 383 -10.02 18.27 7.43
CA ARG A 383 -10.16 17.10 6.58
C ARG A 383 -8.79 16.58 6.17
N GLY A 384 -8.28 15.58 6.87
CA GLY A 384 -7.02 14.93 6.58
C GLY A 384 -7.26 13.45 6.30
N PHE A 385 -6.91 13.00 5.10
CA PHE A 385 -6.91 11.57 4.79
C PHE A 385 -5.52 11.04 5.04
N ALA A 386 -5.39 10.04 5.93
CA ALA A 386 -4.27 9.13 5.96
C ALA A 386 -4.64 7.94 5.07
N LEU A 387 -3.74 7.57 4.17
CA LEU A 387 -3.99 6.50 3.21
C LEU A 387 -3.08 5.29 3.42
N GLY A 388 -2.00 5.42 4.20
CA GLY A 388 -1.06 4.33 4.41
C GLY A 388 -0.50 4.28 5.82
N ILE A 389 -0.42 3.08 6.40
CA ILE A 389 0.13 2.76 7.71
C ILE A 389 1.21 1.68 7.56
N SER A 390 2.19 1.69 8.46
CA SER A 390 3.20 0.63 8.57
C SER A 390 3.48 0.32 10.03
N ASN A 391 3.96 -0.89 10.29
CA ASN A 391 4.60 -1.22 11.55
C ASN A 391 5.79 -0.29 11.79
N ALA A 392 6.11 -0.05 13.04
CA ALA A 392 7.33 0.65 13.44
C ALA A 392 8.28 -0.32 14.17
N HIS A 393 9.57 0.00 14.17
CA HIS A 393 10.62 -0.86 14.70
C HIS A 393 10.49 -1.15 16.20
N ASP A 394 9.81 -0.29 16.95
CA ASP A 394 9.57 -0.44 18.38
C ASP A 394 8.24 -1.12 18.73
N GLY A 395 7.55 -1.68 17.73
CA GLY A 395 6.24 -2.33 17.89
C GLY A 395 5.05 -1.38 17.80
N GLY A 396 5.26 -0.07 17.68
CA GLY A 396 4.21 0.90 17.39
C GLY A 396 3.83 0.97 15.90
N MET A 397 3.15 2.03 15.50
CA MET A 397 2.74 2.26 14.11
C MET A 397 3.20 3.63 13.63
N ILE A 398 3.38 3.73 12.31
CA ILE A 398 3.70 4.99 11.63
C ILE A 398 2.78 5.20 10.44
N PHE A 399 2.27 6.41 10.26
CA PHE A 399 1.38 6.75 9.15
C PHE A 399 1.46 8.22 8.77
N PHE A 400 1.05 8.52 7.54
CA PHE A 400 0.86 9.90 7.12
C PHE A 400 -0.50 10.43 7.54
N GLY A 401 -0.53 11.73 7.84
CA GLY A 401 -1.75 12.47 8.05
C GLY A 401 -1.68 13.88 7.47
N LYS A 402 -2.83 14.50 7.25
CA LYS A 402 -2.91 15.85 6.69
C LYS A 402 -3.68 16.76 7.65
N LYS A 403 -3.14 17.94 7.91
CA LYS A 403 -3.82 18.98 8.68
C LYS A 403 -4.70 19.85 7.77
N GLU A 404 -5.73 20.49 8.35
CA GLU A 404 -6.60 21.47 7.67
C GLU A 404 -5.83 22.60 6.95
N THR A 405 -4.65 22.95 7.47
CA THR A 405 -3.73 23.90 6.83
C THR A 405 -3.06 23.36 5.55
N GLY A 406 -3.35 22.11 5.15
CA GLY A 406 -2.74 21.48 3.98
C GLY A 406 -1.34 20.91 4.22
N ARG A 407 -0.80 21.01 5.44
CA ARG A 407 0.52 20.44 5.77
C ARG A 407 0.41 18.95 5.98
N LEU A 408 1.31 18.21 5.33
CA LEU A 408 1.49 16.79 5.57
C LEU A 408 2.20 16.58 6.91
N LYS A 409 1.71 15.61 7.67
CA LYS A 409 2.31 15.20 8.93
C LYS A 409 2.65 13.71 8.92
N ILE A 410 3.64 13.36 9.71
CA ILE A 410 3.97 11.99 10.05
C ILE A 410 3.59 11.75 11.52
N PHE A 411 2.85 10.68 11.75
CA PHE A 411 2.42 10.23 13.07
C PHE A 411 3.16 8.96 13.41
N LYS A 412 3.75 8.91 14.60
CA LYS A 412 4.34 7.72 15.17
C LYS A 412 3.69 7.47 16.52
N THR A 413 3.11 6.30 16.71
CA THR A 413 2.42 5.88 17.93
C THR A 413 3.20 4.78 18.64
N ASP A 414 2.84 4.49 19.87
CA ASP A 414 3.20 3.25 20.55
C ASP A 414 2.32 2.07 20.03
N GLU A 415 2.52 0.90 20.60
CA GLU A 415 1.77 -0.33 20.29
C GLU A 415 0.27 -0.24 20.58
N ASN A 416 -0.15 0.70 21.42
CA ASN A 416 -1.56 0.93 21.79
C ASN A 416 -2.19 2.12 21.02
N GLY A 417 -1.52 2.61 20.00
CA GLY A 417 -1.99 3.73 19.21
C GLY A 417 -1.86 5.09 19.90
N MET A 418 -1.11 5.20 21.00
CA MET A 418 -0.99 6.44 21.75
C MET A 418 0.16 7.30 21.23
N VAL A 419 -0.06 8.61 21.19
CA VAL A 419 0.98 9.61 20.90
C VAL A 419 1.15 10.46 22.16
N MET A 420 2.33 10.40 22.75
CA MET A 420 2.67 11.30 23.86
C MET A 420 3.11 12.65 23.27
N LEU A 421 2.31 13.68 23.50
CA LEU A 421 2.66 15.06 23.15
C LEU A 421 3.53 15.61 24.31
N TYR A 422 4.83 15.81 24.06
CA TYR A 422 5.75 16.46 24.96
C TYR A 422 5.78 17.97 24.75
#